data_9587e973710a80f9530730546199d79b
#
_entry.id   9587e973710a80f9530730546199d79b
#
_cell.length_a   1.000
_cell.length_b   1.000
_cell.length_c   1.000
_cell.angle_alpha   90.00
_cell.angle_beta   90.00
_cell.angle_gamma   90.00
#
_symmetry.space_group_name_H-M   'P 1'
#
loop_
_entity.id
_entity.type
_entity.pdbx_description
1 polymer ?
#
loop_
_entity_poly.entity_id
_entity_poly.type
_entity_poly.pdbx_seq_one_letter_code
_entity_poly.pdbx_strand_id
1 'polypeptide(L)'
;MLSDPQIHYLDNAATTRVDPAVTEVIHDALVELWANPSSLYDPAVAAQDGIETARARIAKTLHCRSDEIYFTACGSESNNMAIYGAAMPRRHWGNKIVVTGFEHPSVQLPIRALKEEGFTVVEIAPERDGHIDTEKFLAAVDKNTVLAACMAVNNETGARQDIAALAKGIKAKNSRTHFHVDAVQAWLRIPIDLQKWPGVDTLSVSGHKIHAPKGIGALFVRDSQRQTLHPPYVGGHQERGMRPGT
;
A
#
# COMPACT_ATOMS: atom_id res chain seq x y z
N MET A 1 31.94 3.57 10.06
CA MET A 1 31.50 2.44 9.22
C MET A 1 30.52 2.84 8.11
N LEU A 2 29.53 3.68 8.36
CA LEU A 2 28.52 4.04 7.33
C LEU A 2 29.04 5.03 6.27
N SER A 3 30.22 5.56 6.42
CA SER A 3 30.88 6.48 5.49
C SER A 3 32.11 5.86 4.79
N ASP A 4 32.29 4.54 4.87
CA ASP A 4 33.37 3.87 4.17
C ASP A 4 33.17 3.95 2.66
N PRO A 5 34.02 4.66 1.92
CA PRO A 5 33.88 4.83 0.47
C PRO A 5 34.11 3.53 -0.32
N GLN A 6 34.63 2.49 0.33
CA GLN A 6 34.84 1.17 -0.30
C GLN A 6 33.58 0.29 -0.24
N ILE A 7 32.54 0.68 0.51
CA ILE A 7 31.30 -0.08 0.57
C ILE A 7 30.41 0.31 -0.61
N HIS A 8 30.21 -0.61 -1.53
CA HIS A 8 29.25 -0.50 -2.62
C HIS A 8 27.98 -1.27 -2.27
N TYR A 9 26.98 -0.58 -1.69
CA TYR A 9 25.71 -1.20 -1.33
C TYR A 9 24.80 -1.33 -2.55
N LEU A 10 24.54 -2.56 -2.99
CA LEU A 10 23.75 -2.87 -4.20
C LEU A 10 22.38 -3.48 -3.89
N ASP A 11 22.08 -3.81 -2.63
CA ASP A 11 20.81 -4.46 -2.24
C ASP A 11 19.70 -3.44 -1.88
N ASN A 12 19.46 -2.48 -2.79
CA ASN A 12 18.41 -1.48 -2.59
C ASN A 12 16.98 -2.05 -2.67
N ALA A 13 16.82 -3.29 -3.11
CA ALA A 13 15.55 -4.01 -3.04
C ALA A 13 15.22 -4.48 -1.62
N ALA A 14 16.22 -4.78 -0.78
CA ALA A 14 16.00 -5.10 0.63
C ALA A 14 15.67 -3.86 1.47
N THR A 15 16.47 -2.80 1.35
CA THR A 15 16.26 -1.49 2.01
C THR A 15 17.19 -0.46 1.37
N THR A 16 16.95 0.81 1.64
CA THR A 16 17.86 1.88 1.21
C THR A 16 18.48 2.61 2.42
N ARG A 17 19.63 3.22 2.21
CA ARG A 17 20.19 4.18 3.16
C ARG A 17 19.30 5.42 3.20
N VAL A 18 19.06 5.96 4.39
CA VAL A 18 18.35 7.25 4.53
C VAL A 18 19.20 8.36 3.92
N ASP A 19 18.57 9.21 3.12
CA ASP A 19 19.21 10.39 2.55
C ASP A 19 19.59 11.38 3.67
N PRO A 20 20.81 11.96 3.67
CA PRO A 20 21.20 12.96 4.66
C PRO A 20 20.22 14.12 4.80
N ALA A 21 19.70 14.66 3.70
CA ALA A 21 18.72 15.73 3.73
C ALA A 21 17.41 15.30 4.42
N VAL A 22 17.01 14.04 4.28
CA VAL A 22 15.85 13.49 4.99
C VAL A 22 16.12 13.41 6.50
N THR A 23 17.36 13.08 6.90
CA THR A 23 17.76 13.01 8.32
C THR A 23 17.67 14.40 8.97
N GLU A 24 18.07 15.46 8.28
CA GLU A 24 17.95 16.85 8.75
C GLU A 24 16.48 17.22 8.96
N VAL A 25 15.62 16.97 7.99
CA VAL A 25 14.18 17.25 8.10
C VAL A 25 13.53 16.47 9.25
N ILE A 26 13.95 15.23 9.51
CA ILE A 26 13.43 14.44 10.63
C ILE A 26 13.88 15.07 11.96
N HIS A 27 15.15 15.47 12.07
CA HIS A 27 15.66 16.14 13.26
C HIS A 27 14.85 17.40 13.57
N ASP A 28 14.66 18.26 12.57
CA ASP A 28 13.90 19.50 12.72
C ASP A 28 12.45 19.24 13.13
N ALA A 29 11.81 18.25 12.51
CA ALA A 29 10.44 17.85 12.86
C ALA A 29 10.33 17.32 14.31
N LEU A 30 11.30 16.56 14.79
CA LEU A 30 11.32 16.07 16.18
C LEU A 30 11.48 17.20 17.21
N VAL A 31 12.19 18.26 16.85
CA VAL A 31 12.44 19.41 17.74
C VAL A 31 11.29 20.42 17.68
N GLU A 32 10.81 20.74 16.48
CA GLU A 32 9.88 21.85 16.26
C GLU A 32 8.41 21.41 16.18
N LEU A 33 8.13 20.20 15.67
CA LEU A 33 6.76 19.71 15.42
C LEU A 33 6.35 18.58 16.39
N TRP A 34 6.77 18.68 17.65
CA TRP A 34 6.61 17.66 18.69
C TRP A 34 5.20 17.53 19.25
N ALA A 35 4.34 18.54 19.05
CA ALA A 35 3.02 18.58 19.68
C ALA A 35 2.04 17.59 19.06
N ASN A 36 1.04 17.15 19.85
CA ASN A 36 -0.01 16.27 19.36
C ASN A 36 -0.89 17.00 18.33
N PRO A 37 -0.91 16.56 17.05
CA PRO A 37 -1.64 17.23 15.98
C PRO A 37 -3.17 17.25 16.16
N SER A 38 -3.71 16.47 17.10
CA SER A 38 -5.16 16.49 17.42
C SER A 38 -5.56 17.61 18.38
N SER A 39 -4.62 18.38 18.92
CA SER A 39 -4.89 19.48 19.84
C SER A 39 -5.14 20.80 19.06
N LEU A 40 -5.68 21.83 19.75
CA LEU A 40 -6.14 23.06 19.10
C LEU A 40 -5.22 24.28 19.33
N TYR A 41 -4.09 24.10 20.00
CA TYR A 41 -3.12 25.18 20.24
C TYR A 41 -2.05 25.25 19.16
N ASP A 42 -1.41 26.40 18.98
CA ASP A 42 -0.51 26.73 17.85
C ASP A 42 0.56 25.66 17.55
N PRO A 43 1.32 25.11 18.51
CA PRO A 43 2.29 24.05 18.19
C PRO A 43 1.65 22.78 17.61
N ALA A 44 0.42 22.45 18.02
CA ALA A 44 -0.30 21.28 17.48
C ALA A 44 -0.81 21.53 16.05
N VAL A 45 -1.28 22.76 15.79
CA VAL A 45 -1.68 23.18 14.42
C VAL A 45 -0.48 23.12 13.48
N ALA A 46 0.69 23.61 13.91
CA ALA A 46 1.93 23.52 13.11
C ALA A 46 2.31 22.05 12.80
N ALA A 47 2.19 21.15 13.77
CA ALA A 47 2.43 19.71 13.56
C ALA A 47 1.42 19.11 12.58
N GLN A 48 0.13 19.45 12.70
CA GLN A 48 -0.92 19.02 11.77
C GLN A 48 -0.64 19.53 10.34
N ASP A 49 -0.27 20.78 10.17
CA ASP A 49 0.05 21.35 8.85
C ASP A 49 1.26 20.68 8.22
N GLY A 50 2.26 20.30 9.03
CA GLY A 50 3.40 19.50 8.58
C GLY A 50 2.98 18.13 8.03
N ILE A 51 2.11 17.43 8.75
CA ILE A 51 1.57 16.13 8.33
C ILE A 51 0.75 16.26 7.03
N GLU A 52 -0.15 17.24 6.94
CA GLU A 52 -0.98 17.43 5.74
C GLU A 52 -0.14 17.87 4.52
N THR A 53 0.91 18.65 4.73
CA THR A 53 1.87 19.00 3.68
C THR A 53 2.60 17.76 3.16
N ALA A 54 3.07 16.88 4.05
CA ALA A 54 3.71 15.63 3.67
C ALA A 54 2.74 14.70 2.93
N ARG A 55 1.49 14.61 3.41
CA ARG A 55 0.41 13.85 2.77
C ARG A 55 0.13 14.32 1.34
N ALA A 56 0.03 15.63 1.13
CA ALA A 56 -0.19 16.22 -0.18
C ALA A 56 0.98 15.93 -1.16
N ARG A 57 2.23 15.93 -0.65
CA ARG A 57 3.41 15.57 -1.45
C ARG A 57 3.36 14.11 -1.89
N ILE A 58 3.01 13.17 -1.01
CA ILE A 58 2.84 11.75 -1.38
C ILE A 58 1.73 11.61 -2.42
N ALA A 59 0.57 12.22 -2.19
CA ALA A 59 -0.56 12.16 -3.11
C ALA A 59 -0.19 12.66 -4.52
N LYS A 60 0.60 13.72 -4.61
CA LYS A 60 1.10 14.25 -5.89
C LYS A 60 1.94 13.21 -6.65
N THR A 61 2.77 12.41 -5.97
CA THR A 61 3.59 11.36 -6.62
C THR A 61 2.78 10.19 -7.14
N LEU A 62 1.58 9.99 -6.61
CA LEU A 62 0.66 8.91 -6.97
C LEU A 62 -0.48 9.40 -7.89
N HIS A 63 -0.53 10.70 -8.19
CA HIS A 63 -1.61 11.35 -8.95
C HIS A 63 -2.99 11.07 -8.34
N CYS A 64 -3.12 11.24 -7.00
CA CYS A 64 -4.37 11.09 -6.27
C CYS A 64 -4.63 12.29 -5.36
N ARG A 65 -5.74 12.29 -4.64
CA ARG A 65 -6.08 13.34 -3.67
C ARG A 65 -5.35 13.08 -2.34
N SER A 66 -4.99 14.13 -1.62
CA SER A 66 -4.33 14.01 -0.32
C SER A 66 -5.18 13.28 0.72
N ASP A 67 -6.49 13.45 0.67
CA ASP A 67 -7.42 12.78 1.58
C ASP A 67 -7.61 11.26 1.29
N GLU A 68 -7.04 10.74 0.20
CA GLU A 68 -6.96 9.32 -0.12
C GLU A 68 -5.68 8.65 0.43
N ILE A 69 -4.75 9.41 1.04
CA ILE A 69 -3.51 8.90 1.63
C ILE A 69 -3.65 8.77 3.15
N TYR A 70 -3.23 7.63 3.69
CA TYR A 70 -3.20 7.31 5.11
C TYR A 70 -1.81 6.86 5.51
N PHE A 71 -1.22 7.47 6.54
CA PHE A 71 0.10 7.07 7.04
C PHE A 71 0.02 5.76 7.81
N THR A 72 1.03 4.93 7.64
CA THR A 72 1.22 3.64 8.31
C THR A 72 2.67 3.51 8.78
N ALA A 73 2.97 2.52 9.60
CA ALA A 73 4.33 2.27 10.05
C ALA A 73 5.21 1.60 8.96
N CYS A 74 4.63 0.93 7.98
CA CYS A 74 5.38 0.27 6.90
C CYS A 74 4.44 -0.28 5.82
N GLY A 75 5.00 -0.78 4.73
CA GLY A 75 4.25 -1.47 3.68
C GLY A 75 3.51 -2.71 4.18
N SER A 76 4.07 -3.44 5.15
CA SER A 76 3.41 -4.62 5.73
C SER A 76 2.14 -4.26 6.49
N GLU A 77 2.15 -3.17 7.26
CA GLU A 77 0.93 -2.66 7.90
C GLU A 77 -0.10 -2.25 6.86
N SER A 78 0.32 -1.49 5.82
CA SER A 78 -0.55 -1.07 4.72
C SER A 78 -1.21 -2.27 4.02
N ASN A 79 -0.44 -3.32 3.70
CA ASN A 79 -0.95 -4.53 3.05
C ASN A 79 -1.96 -5.26 3.94
N ASN A 80 -1.66 -5.44 5.22
CA ASN A 80 -2.59 -6.07 6.18
C ASN A 80 -3.88 -5.26 6.33
N MET A 81 -3.79 -3.95 6.48
CA MET A 81 -4.95 -3.06 6.55
C MET A 81 -5.84 -3.19 5.31
N ALA A 82 -5.24 -3.20 4.12
CA ALA A 82 -5.97 -3.32 2.87
C ALA A 82 -6.64 -4.71 2.73
N ILE A 83 -5.90 -5.79 2.99
CA ILE A 83 -6.36 -7.16 2.76
C ILE A 83 -7.49 -7.53 3.74
N TYR A 84 -7.25 -7.40 5.05
CA TYR A 84 -8.29 -7.69 6.06
C TYR A 84 -9.44 -6.70 5.97
N GLY A 85 -9.12 -5.40 5.83
CA GLY A 85 -10.12 -4.35 5.74
C GLY A 85 -11.02 -4.46 4.52
N ALA A 86 -10.55 -5.10 3.44
CA ALA A 86 -11.37 -5.35 2.25
C ALA A 86 -12.12 -6.68 2.32
N ALA A 87 -11.46 -7.77 2.70
CA ALA A 87 -12.03 -9.11 2.61
C ALA A 87 -13.15 -9.34 3.63
N MET A 88 -12.89 -9.02 4.91
CA MET A 88 -13.81 -9.32 6.00
C MET A 88 -15.19 -8.65 5.87
N PRO A 89 -15.30 -7.34 5.59
CA PRO A 89 -16.61 -6.70 5.40
C PRO A 89 -17.38 -7.23 4.19
N ARG A 90 -16.70 -7.78 3.20
CA ARG A 90 -17.30 -8.28 1.95
C ARG A 90 -17.75 -9.73 2.02
N ARG A 91 -17.43 -10.44 3.09
CA ARG A 91 -17.73 -11.88 3.29
C ARG A 91 -19.23 -12.21 3.17
N HIS A 92 -20.10 -11.24 3.43
CA HIS A 92 -21.54 -11.44 3.36
C HIS A 92 -22.08 -11.67 1.94
N TRP A 93 -21.31 -11.33 0.87
CA TRP A 93 -21.75 -11.54 -0.51
C TRP A 93 -20.78 -12.38 -1.36
N GLY A 94 -19.59 -12.70 -0.86
CA GLY A 94 -18.61 -13.52 -1.55
C GLY A 94 -17.48 -13.93 -0.62
N ASN A 95 -16.74 -14.95 -1.01
CA ASN A 95 -15.64 -15.48 -0.21
C ASN A 95 -14.41 -15.85 -1.03
N LYS A 96 -14.31 -15.37 -2.27
CA LYS A 96 -13.19 -15.70 -3.16
C LYS A 96 -12.17 -14.58 -3.19
N ILE A 97 -10.89 -14.95 -3.11
CA ILE A 97 -9.72 -14.06 -3.24
C ILE A 97 -8.90 -14.57 -4.43
N VAL A 98 -8.50 -13.67 -5.33
CA VAL A 98 -7.58 -13.95 -6.43
C VAL A 98 -6.29 -13.17 -6.20
N VAL A 99 -5.16 -13.85 -6.21
CA VAL A 99 -3.85 -13.27 -5.89
C VAL A 99 -2.76 -13.85 -6.77
N THR A 100 -1.67 -13.11 -6.97
CA THR A 100 -0.50 -13.65 -7.65
C THR A 100 0.32 -14.55 -6.73
N GLY A 101 0.92 -15.61 -7.29
CA GLY A 101 1.67 -16.61 -6.50
C GLY A 101 3.07 -16.19 -6.08
N PHE A 102 3.45 -14.91 -6.27
CA PHE A 102 4.80 -14.39 -5.95
C PHE A 102 4.76 -13.09 -5.12
N GLU A 103 3.66 -12.83 -4.45
CA GLU A 103 3.52 -11.67 -3.57
C GLU A 103 4.54 -11.68 -2.42
N HIS A 104 4.83 -10.49 -1.88
CA HIS A 104 5.58 -10.38 -0.63
C HIS A 104 4.85 -11.09 0.54
N PRO A 105 5.57 -11.67 1.52
CA PRO A 105 4.94 -12.33 2.68
C PRO A 105 3.87 -11.50 3.40
N SER A 106 3.98 -10.17 3.41
CA SER A 106 2.97 -9.27 3.98
C SER A 106 1.62 -9.24 3.25
N VAL A 107 1.55 -9.81 2.04
CA VAL A 107 0.32 -10.07 1.28
C VAL A 107 -0.06 -11.54 1.36
N GLN A 108 0.90 -12.46 1.15
CA GLN A 108 0.64 -13.90 1.15
C GLN A 108 0.12 -14.41 2.49
N LEU A 109 0.76 -14.02 3.61
CA LEU A 109 0.42 -14.57 4.92
C LEU A 109 -0.97 -14.11 5.40
N PRO A 110 -1.38 -12.84 5.29
CA PRO A 110 -2.76 -12.44 5.54
C PRO A 110 -3.79 -13.19 4.68
N ILE A 111 -3.51 -13.38 3.40
CA ILE A 111 -4.41 -14.13 2.51
C ILE A 111 -4.48 -15.62 2.91
N ARG A 112 -3.35 -16.21 3.34
CA ARG A 112 -3.34 -17.58 3.87
C ARG A 112 -4.17 -17.70 5.15
N ALA A 113 -4.06 -16.74 6.07
CA ALA A 113 -4.91 -16.71 7.27
C ALA A 113 -6.40 -16.59 6.92
N LEU A 114 -6.75 -15.74 5.95
CA LEU A 114 -8.13 -15.65 5.45
C LEU A 114 -8.62 -16.96 4.83
N LYS A 115 -7.73 -17.74 4.19
CA LYS A 115 -8.08 -19.08 3.70
C LYS A 115 -8.46 -20.03 4.85
N GLU A 116 -7.71 -19.98 5.96
CA GLU A 116 -8.05 -20.75 7.18
C GLU A 116 -9.38 -20.30 7.80
N GLU A 117 -9.75 -19.03 7.62
CA GLU A 117 -11.05 -18.48 8.01
C GLU A 117 -12.20 -18.82 7.03
N GLY A 118 -11.95 -19.59 5.97
CA GLY A 118 -12.96 -20.07 5.03
C GLY A 118 -13.10 -19.28 3.72
N PHE A 119 -12.14 -18.39 3.39
CA PHE A 119 -12.08 -17.83 2.06
C PHE A 119 -11.49 -18.83 1.06
N THR A 120 -12.01 -18.83 -0.16
CA THR A 120 -11.44 -19.59 -1.28
C THR A 120 -10.35 -18.75 -1.93
N VAL A 121 -9.11 -19.21 -1.90
CA VAL A 121 -7.98 -18.50 -2.50
C VAL A 121 -7.56 -19.16 -3.81
N VAL A 122 -7.49 -18.36 -4.87
CA VAL A 122 -6.94 -18.75 -6.17
C VAL A 122 -5.65 -17.98 -6.41
N GLU A 123 -4.55 -18.73 -6.45
CA GLU A 123 -3.22 -18.17 -6.72
C GLU A 123 -2.87 -18.37 -8.20
N ILE A 124 -2.46 -17.28 -8.86
CA ILE A 124 -2.02 -17.29 -10.24
C ILE A 124 -0.49 -17.27 -10.27
N ALA A 125 0.10 -18.38 -10.71
CA ALA A 125 1.55 -18.48 -10.83
C ALA A 125 2.08 -17.55 -11.92
N PRO A 126 3.28 -16.95 -11.72
CA PRO A 126 3.95 -16.18 -12.76
C PRO A 126 4.42 -17.09 -13.91
N GLU A 127 4.55 -16.52 -15.08
CA GLU A 127 5.24 -17.14 -16.21
C GLU A 127 6.78 -17.13 -15.96
N ARG A 128 7.55 -17.79 -16.81
CA ARG A 128 9.02 -17.92 -16.64
C ARG A 128 9.78 -16.60 -16.61
N ASP A 129 9.22 -15.58 -17.22
CA ASP A 129 9.78 -14.21 -17.24
C ASP A 129 9.36 -13.35 -16.04
N GLY A 130 8.57 -13.93 -15.12
CA GLY A 130 8.07 -13.26 -13.92
C GLY A 130 6.82 -12.41 -14.13
N HIS A 131 6.25 -12.36 -15.33
CA HIS A 131 4.99 -11.67 -15.58
C HIS A 131 3.79 -12.57 -15.25
N ILE A 132 2.67 -11.95 -14.89
CA ILE A 132 1.38 -12.63 -14.75
C ILE A 132 0.65 -12.64 -16.10
N ASP A 133 0.17 -13.80 -16.50
CA ASP A 133 -0.80 -13.89 -17.58
C ASP A 133 -2.11 -13.19 -17.15
N THR A 134 -2.34 -12.02 -17.72
CA THR A 134 -3.49 -11.18 -17.41
C THR A 134 -4.81 -11.90 -17.71
N GLU A 135 -4.88 -12.69 -18.77
CA GLU A 135 -6.11 -13.43 -19.14
C GLU A 135 -6.42 -14.52 -18.12
N LYS A 136 -5.41 -15.28 -17.69
CA LYS A 136 -5.55 -16.29 -16.62
C LYS A 136 -6.00 -15.64 -15.30
N PHE A 137 -5.38 -14.51 -14.93
CA PHE A 137 -5.78 -13.78 -13.72
C PHE A 137 -7.25 -13.34 -13.81
N LEU A 138 -7.65 -12.72 -14.90
CA LEU A 138 -9.01 -12.24 -15.11
C LEU A 138 -10.02 -13.38 -15.26
N ALA A 139 -9.64 -14.54 -15.79
CA ALA A 139 -10.50 -15.72 -15.86
C ALA A 139 -10.83 -16.27 -14.45
N ALA A 140 -9.94 -16.07 -13.48
CA ALA A 140 -10.17 -16.47 -12.09
C ALA A 140 -11.14 -15.53 -11.34
N VAL A 141 -11.34 -14.29 -11.82
CA VAL A 141 -12.25 -13.32 -11.20
C VAL A 141 -13.69 -13.60 -11.60
N ASP A 142 -14.59 -13.70 -10.61
CA ASP A 142 -16.02 -13.92 -10.81
C ASP A 142 -16.89 -13.11 -9.82
N LYS A 143 -18.21 -13.34 -9.82
CA LYS A 143 -19.15 -12.65 -8.96
C LYS A 143 -18.95 -12.86 -7.44
N ASN A 144 -18.25 -13.93 -7.04
CA ASN A 144 -17.92 -14.23 -5.65
C ASN A 144 -16.57 -13.66 -5.21
N THR A 145 -15.80 -13.07 -6.14
CA THR A 145 -14.46 -12.53 -5.85
C THR A 145 -14.59 -11.22 -5.09
N VAL A 146 -14.21 -11.23 -3.81
CA VAL A 146 -14.28 -10.06 -2.92
C VAL A 146 -13.00 -9.23 -2.95
N LEU A 147 -11.85 -9.90 -3.17
CA LEU A 147 -10.54 -9.28 -3.19
C LEU A 147 -9.71 -9.85 -4.35
N ALA A 148 -9.04 -8.97 -5.06
CA ALA A 148 -7.94 -9.30 -5.95
C ALA A 148 -6.68 -8.56 -5.48
N ALA A 149 -5.50 -9.20 -5.55
CA ALA A 149 -4.24 -8.58 -5.18
C ALA A 149 -3.13 -8.92 -6.17
N CYS A 150 -2.32 -7.91 -6.50
CA CYS A 150 -1.16 -8.05 -7.38
C CYS A 150 -0.11 -7.01 -7.04
N MET A 151 1.14 -7.42 -6.80
CA MET A 151 2.23 -6.46 -6.64
C MET A 151 2.59 -5.84 -7.99
N ALA A 152 2.91 -4.53 -7.99
CA ALA A 152 3.22 -3.81 -9.23
C ALA A 152 4.61 -4.16 -9.79
N VAL A 153 5.58 -4.39 -8.90
CA VAL A 153 6.96 -4.84 -9.24
C VAL A 153 7.38 -5.88 -8.21
N ASN A 154 7.86 -7.02 -8.69
CA ASN A 154 8.31 -8.08 -7.80
C ASN A 154 9.65 -7.72 -7.13
N ASN A 155 9.74 -7.98 -5.83
CA ASN A 155 10.89 -7.61 -5.00
C ASN A 155 12.16 -8.46 -5.25
N GLU A 156 12.01 -9.65 -5.84
CA GLU A 156 13.11 -10.57 -6.10
C GLU A 156 13.54 -10.51 -7.57
N THR A 157 12.59 -10.58 -8.49
CA THR A 157 12.86 -10.66 -9.93
C THR A 157 12.89 -9.29 -10.62
N GLY A 158 12.26 -8.27 -10.03
CA GLY A 158 12.05 -6.97 -10.66
C GLY A 158 10.99 -6.98 -11.77
N ALA A 159 10.30 -8.08 -12.01
CA ALA A 159 9.25 -8.17 -13.02
C ALA A 159 8.10 -7.19 -12.72
N ARG A 160 7.73 -6.40 -13.73
CA ARG A 160 6.69 -5.37 -13.65
C ARG A 160 5.37 -5.91 -14.21
N GLN A 161 4.28 -5.75 -13.44
CA GLN A 161 2.96 -6.21 -13.85
C GLN A 161 2.14 -5.11 -14.53
N ASP A 162 1.25 -5.48 -15.45
CA ASP A 162 0.31 -4.53 -16.08
C ASP A 162 -0.91 -4.27 -15.16
N ILE A 163 -0.67 -3.43 -14.16
CA ILE A 163 -1.71 -3.06 -13.18
C ILE A 163 -2.89 -2.36 -13.85
N ALA A 164 -2.66 -1.58 -14.94
CA ALA A 164 -3.74 -0.89 -15.64
C ALA A 164 -4.70 -1.88 -16.31
N ALA A 165 -4.16 -2.87 -17.01
CA ALA A 165 -4.97 -3.93 -17.64
C ALA A 165 -5.72 -4.76 -16.60
N LEU A 166 -5.03 -5.18 -15.51
CA LEU A 166 -5.67 -5.92 -14.42
C LEU A 166 -6.79 -5.10 -13.78
N ALA A 167 -6.56 -3.83 -13.42
CA ALA A 167 -7.56 -2.97 -12.81
C ALA A 167 -8.81 -2.83 -13.67
N LYS A 168 -8.64 -2.55 -14.97
CA LYS A 168 -9.73 -2.46 -15.94
C LYS A 168 -10.48 -3.77 -16.05
N GLY A 169 -9.77 -4.88 -16.22
CA GLY A 169 -10.36 -6.20 -16.43
C GLY A 169 -11.11 -6.71 -15.19
N ILE A 170 -10.55 -6.55 -13.99
CA ILE A 170 -11.20 -6.92 -12.72
C ILE A 170 -12.53 -6.18 -12.59
N LYS A 171 -12.54 -4.86 -12.79
CA LYS A 171 -13.78 -4.06 -12.65
C LYS A 171 -14.81 -4.38 -13.74
N ALA A 172 -14.37 -4.76 -14.92
CA ALA A 172 -15.27 -5.24 -15.99
C ALA A 172 -15.90 -6.59 -15.65
N LYS A 173 -15.19 -7.50 -14.98
CA LYS A 173 -15.69 -8.82 -14.54
C LYS A 173 -16.60 -8.70 -13.33
N ASN A 174 -16.19 -7.91 -12.34
CA ASN A 174 -16.95 -7.67 -11.11
C ASN A 174 -16.53 -6.32 -10.50
N SER A 175 -17.35 -5.29 -10.70
CA SER A 175 -17.07 -3.94 -10.19
C SER A 175 -16.99 -3.86 -8.66
N ARG A 176 -17.55 -4.84 -7.94
CA ARG A 176 -17.53 -4.93 -6.47
C ARG A 176 -16.23 -5.52 -5.92
N THR A 177 -15.45 -6.23 -6.74
CA THR A 177 -14.16 -6.80 -6.32
C THR A 177 -13.22 -5.66 -5.90
N HIS A 178 -12.71 -5.73 -4.68
CA HIS A 178 -11.67 -4.83 -4.21
C HIS A 178 -10.34 -5.20 -4.85
N PHE A 179 -9.65 -4.26 -5.50
CA PHE A 179 -8.33 -4.50 -6.08
C PHE A 179 -7.25 -3.78 -5.29
N HIS A 180 -6.40 -4.56 -4.64
CA HIS A 180 -5.23 -4.10 -3.88
C HIS A 180 -3.95 -4.26 -4.69
N VAL A 181 -3.09 -3.23 -4.64
CA VAL A 181 -1.77 -3.24 -5.29
C VAL A 181 -0.67 -3.00 -4.26
N ASP A 182 0.26 -3.95 -4.12
CA ASP A 182 1.52 -3.70 -3.42
C ASP A 182 2.46 -2.96 -4.38
N ALA A 183 2.70 -1.66 -4.12
CA ALA A 183 3.60 -0.83 -4.90
C ALA A 183 4.90 -0.47 -4.16
N VAL A 184 5.24 -1.20 -3.11
CA VAL A 184 6.43 -0.94 -2.28
C VAL A 184 7.72 -0.92 -3.11
N GLN A 185 7.86 -1.80 -4.11
CA GLN A 185 9.00 -1.79 -5.01
C GLN A 185 8.83 -0.90 -6.25
N ALA A 186 7.62 -0.43 -6.51
CA ALA A 186 7.29 0.36 -7.69
C ALA A 186 7.37 1.88 -7.46
N TRP A 187 6.98 2.33 -6.26
CA TRP A 187 6.83 3.74 -5.95
C TRP A 187 8.14 4.51 -6.14
N LEU A 188 8.06 5.62 -6.88
CA LEU A 188 9.17 6.50 -7.30
C LEU A 188 10.28 5.81 -8.13
N ARG A 189 10.10 4.54 -8.52
CA ARG A 189 11.00 3.81 -9.44
C ARG A 189 10.41 3.66 -10.83
N ILE A 190 9.07 3.51 -10.89
CA ILE A 190 8.31 3.53 -12.14
C ILE A 190 7.15 4.53 -12.01
N PRO A 191 6.65 5.09 -13.11
CA PRO A 191 5.48 5.95 -13.06
C PRO A 191 4.25 5.21 -12.52
N ILE A 192 3.61 5.80 -11.50
CA ILE A 192 2.30 5.37 -10.98
C ILE A 192 1.34 6.53 -11.20
N ASP A 193 0.21 6.25 -11.82
CA ASP A 193 -0.83 7.24 -12.08
C ASP A 193 -2.21 6.65 -11.73
N LEU A 194 -2.67 6.92 -10.50
CA LEU A 194 -3.93 6.40 -10.00
C LEU A 194 -5.17 7.00 -10.70
N GLN A 195 -5.01 8.11 -11.43
CA GLN A 195 -6.08 8.63 -12.29
C GLN A 195 -6.24 7.74 -13.54
N LYS A 196 -5.14 7.19 -14.06
CA LYS A 196 -5.15 6.22 -15.16
C LYS A 196 -5.44 4.79 -14.72
N TRP A 197 -5.40 4.52 -13.41
CA TRP A 197 -5.73 3.23 -12.81
C TRP A 197 -7.01 3.29 -11.97
N PRO A 198 -8.16 3.69 -12.54
CA PRO A 198 -9.39 3.95 -11.76
C PRO A 198 -9.95 2.71 -11.07
N GLY A 199 -9.55 1.52 -11.49
CA GLY A 199 -9.95 0.25 -10.87
C GLY A 199 -9.10 -0.19 -9.69
N VAL A 200 -8.00 0.51 -9.35
CA VAL A 200 -7.22 0.25 -8.13
C VAL A 200 -7.93 0.89 -6.94
N ASP A 201 -8.28 0.10 -5.93
CA ASP A 201 -9.02 0.56 -4.75
C ASP A 201 -8.09 0.91 -3.59
N THR A 202 -7.01 0.13 -3.40
CA THR A 202 -5.95 0.41 -2.41
C THR A 202 -4.57 0.16 -3.00
N LEU A 203 -3.56 0.94 -2.54
CA LEU A 203 -2.19 0.77 -2.96
C LEU A 203 -1.24 1.05 -1.79
N SER A 204 -0.29 0.15 -1.55
CA SER A 204 0.68 0.25 -0.46
C SER A 204 2.03 0.77 -0.93
N VAL A 205 2.64 1.66 -0.14
CA VAL A 205 4.02 2.15 -0.34
C VAL A 205 4.79 2.14 0.98
N SER A 206 6.13 2.18 0.90
CA SER A 206 7.00 2.14 2.08
C SER A 206 8.22 3.05 1.91
N GLY A 207 8.51 3.85 2.95
CA GLY A 207 9.57 4.85 2.91
C GLY A 207 10.99 4.26 2.79
N HIS A 208 11.26 3.13 3.46
CA HIS A 208 12.60 2.54 3.48
C HIS A 208 13.10 1.99 2.14
N LYS A 209 12.27 1.95 1.13
CA LYS A 209 12.65 1.58 -0.24
C LYS A 209 13.04 2.78 -1.11
N ILE A 210 12.82 4.00 -0.62
CA ILE A 210 13.01 5.25 -1.36
C ILE A 210 13.86 6.27 -0.59
N HIS A 211 14.86 5.81 0.16
CA HIS A 211 15.78 6.63 0.94
C HIS A 211 15.15 7.41 2.11
N ALA A 212 13.94 7.02 2.55
CA ALA A 212 13.31 7.49 3.77
C ALA A 212 13.56 6.50 4.94
N PRO A 213 13.24 6.85 6.20
CA PRO A 213 13.50 5.98 7.34
C PRO A 213 12.63 4.71 7.32
N LYS A 214 13.07 3.70 8.08
CA LYS A 214 12.21 2.60 8.51
C LYS A 214 11.15 3.16 9.47
N GLY A 215 10.02 2.48 9.58
CA GLY A 215 8.94 2.92 10.48
C GLY A 215 7.94 3.87 9.86
N ILE A 216 8.00 4.09 8.53
CA ILE A 216 7.01 4.91 7.79
C ILE A 216 6.61 4.24 6.48
N GLY A 217 5.32 4.22 6.22
CA GLY A 217 4.68 3.83 4.98
C GLY A 217 3.41 4.63 4.74
N ALA A 218 2.73 4.35 3.66
CA ALA A 218 1.41 4.91 3.40
C ALA A 218 0.53 3.91 2.64
N LEU A 219 -0.77 4.02 2.90
CA LEU A 219 -1.83 3.32 2.19
C LEU A 219 -2.66 4.36 1.43
N PHE A 220 -2.73 4.22 0.10
CA PHE A 220 -3.76 4.87 -0.69
C PHE A 220 -5.06 4.09 -0.54
N VAL A 221 -6.14 4.79 -0.26
CA VAL A 221 -7.51 4.25 -0.24
C VAL A 221 -8.38 5.13 -1.11
N ARG A 222 -8.88 4.59 -2.21
CA ARG A 222 -9.78 5.32 -3.10
C ARG A 222 -11.00 5.81 -2.35
N ASP A 223 -11.41 7.02 -2.59
CA ASP A 223 -12.51 7.68 -1.89
C ASP A 223 -13.79 6.82 -1.82
N SER A 224 -14.15 6.18 -2.91
CA SER A 224 -15.31 5.26 -2.98
C SER A 224 -15.18 4.04 -2.05
N GLN A 225 -14.00 3.74 -1.52
CA GLN A 225 -13.75 2.59 -0.65
C GLN A 225 -13.70 2.93 0.84
N ARG A 226 -13.64 4.22 1.21
CA ARG A 226 -13.47 4.66 2.61
C ARG A 226 -14.51 4.08 3.57
N GLN A 227 -15.75 4.03 3.15
CA GLN A 227 -16.85 3.53 3.99
C GLN A 227 -16.92 2.00 4.03
N THR A 228 -16.27 1.31 3.11
CA THR A 228 -16.33 -0.15 2.96
C THR A 228 -15.03 -0.85 3.31
N LEU A 229 -13.96 -0.09 3.56
CA LEU A 229 -12.67 -0.60 4.05
C LEU A 229 -12.65 -0.49 5.57
N HIS A 230 -12.61 -1.61 6.28
CA HIS A 230 -12.60 -1.67 7.73
C HIS A 230 -11.31 -2.34 8.23
N PRO A 231 -10.22 -1.59 8.41
CA PRO A 231 -8.98 -2.14 8.95
C PRO A 231 -9.17 -2.71 10.35
N PRO A 232 -8.33 -3.70 10.75
CA PRO A 232 -8.50 -4.40 12.02
C PRO A 232 -8.09 -3.56 13.26
N TYR A 233 -7.67 -2.31 13.07
CA TYR A 233 -7.23 -1.43 14.15
C TYR A 233 -8.36 -0.55 14.64
N VAL A 234 -8.54 -0.53 15.96
CA VAL A 234 -9.54 0.32 16.63
C VAL A 234 -8.87 1.04 17.82
N GLY A 235 -9.40 2.18 18.23
CA GLY A 235 -8.95 2.86 19.47
C GLY A 235 -8.44 4.29 19.29
N GLY A 236 -8.80 4.98 18.20
CA GLY A 236 -8.46 6.39 18.00
C GLY A 236 -9.09 7.00 16.76
N HIS A 237 -8.92 8.31 16.60
CA HIS A 237 -9.43 9.07 15.45
C HIS A 237 -8.33 9.53 14.51
N GLN A 238 -7.06 9.19 14.80
CA GLN A 238 -5.92 9.52 13.94
C GLN A 238 -6.13 8.89 12.57
N GLU A 239 -5.45 9.44 11.57
CA GLU A 239 -5.64 9.04 10.17
C GLU A 239 -7.14 8.92 9.80
N ARG A 240 -7.96 9.87 10.26
CA ARG A 240 -9.41 9.94 10.00
C ARG A 240 -10.15 8.66 10.44
N GLY A 241 -9.70 8.03 11.52
CA GLY A 241 -10.25 6.78 12.05
C GLY A 241 -9.79 5.51 11.34
N MET A 242 -8.97 5.63 10.30
CA MET A 242 -8.47 4.48 9.54
C MET A 242 -7.33 3.74 10.28
N ARG A 243 -6.48 4.49 11.00
CA ARG A 243 -5.34 3.96 11.72
C ARG A 243 -5.10 4.78 12.99
N PRO A 244 -5.29 4.23 14.20
CA PRO A 244 -5.02 4.91 15.45
C PRO A 244 -3.52 5.04 15.72
N GLY A 245 -3.17 5.97 16.61
CA GLY A 245 -1.79 6.23 17.07
C GLY A 245 -1.33 7.64 16.69
N THR A 246 -0.75 8.30 17.68
CA THR A 246 -0.19 9.65 17.56
C THR A 246 1.19 9.59 16.93
#